data_89208e89ceaf0983c9b2001556d01721
#
_entry.id   89208e89ceaf0983c9b2001556d01721
#
_cell.length_a   1.000
_cell.length_b   1.000
_cell.length_c   1.000
_cell.angle_alpha   90.00
_cell.angle_beta   90.00
_cell.angle_gamma   90.00
#
_symmetry.space_group_name_H-M   'P 1'
#
loop_
_entity.id
_entity.type
_entity.pdbx_description
1 polymer ?
#
loop_
_entity_poly.entity_id
_entity_poly.type
_entity_poly.pdbx_seq_one_letter_code
_entity_poly.pdbx_strand_id
1 'polypeptide(L)'
;HAMTLEKSGILTEEERSKLVEALEEIKKNGLEIKKEHEDVHTAIENYLIEKLGDLGRKIHTGRSRNDQVMVDVQLWARDNILKIYTLGVRLAERINDFSKENPALMPGYTHMQRAMISSLQLLAGSYIESVIDDLLLLETAFQINNRNPLGSAAGYGSSLGLDRDYTAELLKFNGNRNPIYVQSRPKL
;
A
#
# COMPACT_ATOMS: atom_id res chain seq x y z
N HIS A 1 -2.16 -5.04 14.32
CA HIS A 1 -3.27 -5.84 14.87
C HIS A 1 -3.05 -6.21 16.35
N ALA A 2 -1.87 -6.70 16.77
CA ALA A 2 -1.61 -6.98 18.18
C ALA A 2 -1.92 -5.79 19.12
N MET A 3 -1.56 -4.57 18.72
CA MET A 3 -1.90 -3.34 19.45
C MET A 3 -3.42 -3.09 19.51
N THR A 4 -4.15 -3.42 18.44
CA THR A 4 -5.62 -3.30 18.42
C THR A 4 -6.27 -4.31 19.36
N LEU A 5 -5.75 -5.54 19.40
CA LEU A 5 -6.22 -6.57 20.34
C LEU A 5 -5.98 -6.18 21.81
N GLU A 6 -4.83 -5.58 22.10
CA GLU A 6 -4.54 -5.03 23.44
C GLU A 6 -5.52 -3.92 23.79
N LYS A 7 -5.70 -2.93 22.91
CA LYS A 7 -6.65 -1.82 23.14
C LYS A 7 -8.08 -2.31 23.35
N SER A 8 -8.45 -3.42 22.74
CA SER A 8 -9.76 -4.06 22.89
C SER A 8 -9.83 -5.02 24.10
N GLY A 9 -8.80 -5.11 24.93
CA GLY A 9 -8.76 -5.95 26.13
C GLY A 9 -8.64 -7.46 25.86
N ILE A 10 -8.36 -7.88 24.62
CA ILE A 10 -8.18 -9.29 24.23
C ILE A 10 -6.77 -9.78 24.57
N LEU A 11 -5.78 -8.89 24.50
CA LEU A 11 -4.41 -9.14 24.93
C LEU A 11 -4.06 -8.24 26.11
N THR A 12 -3.23 -8.74 26.99
CA THR A 12 -2.53 -7.90 27.98
C THR A 12 -1.33 -7.22 27.31
N GLU A 13 -0.76 -6.20 27.96
CA GLU A 13 0.45 -5.53 27.49
C GLU A 13 1.63 -6.51 27.36
N GLU A 14 1.78 -7.45 28.32
CA GLU A 14 2.82 -8.46 28.29
C GLU A 14 2.64 -9.43 27.11
N GLU A 15 1.40 -9.89 26.86
CA GLU A 15 1.07 -10.76 25.72
C GLU A 15 1.34 -10.08 24.39
N ARG A 16 0.94 -8.82 24.24
CA ARG A 16 1.22 -8.01 23.05
C ARG A 16 2.74 -7.88 22.84
N SER A 17 3.51 -7.61 23.89
CA SER A 17 4.95 -7.44 23.80
C SER A 17 5.65 -8.72 23.31
N LYS A 18 5.28 -9.87 23.84
CA LYS A 18 5.81 -11.19 23.40
C LYS A 18 5.48 -11.47 21.92
N LEU A 19 4.25 -11.16 21.48
CA LEU A 19 3.85 -11.33 20.08
C LEU A 19 4.63 -10.39 19.14
N VAL A 20 4.80 -9.14 19.52
CA VAL A 20 5.56 -8.15 18.72
C VAL A 20 7.03 -8.56 18.63
N GLU A 21 7.65 -9.00 19.73
CA GLU A 21 9.04 -9.50 19.73
C GLU A 21 9.21 -10.68 18.77
N ALA A 22 8.32 -11.65 18.81
CA ALA A 22 8.37 -12.80 17.90
C ALA A 22 8.17 -12.40 16.43
N LEU A 23 7.32 -11.41 16.14
CA LEU A 23 7.14 -10.86 14.79
C LEU A 23 8.37 -10.08 14.29
N GLU A 24 9.02 -9.31 15.17
CA GLU A 24 10.28 -8.61 14.82
C GLU A 24 11.43 -9.60 14.56
N GLU A 25 11.46 -10.74 15.22
CA GLU A 25 12.41 -11.80 14.90
C GLU A 25 12.18 -12.34 13.48
N ILE A 26 10.93 -12.61 13.08
CA ILE A 26 10.60 -13.02 11.71
C ILE A 26 11.09 -11.96 10.71
N LYS A 27 10.82 -10.68 10.99
CA LYS A 27 11.25 -9.59 10.14
C LYS A 27 12.77 -9.50 9.98
N LYS A 28 13.52 -9.78 11.04
CA LYS A 28 14.98 -9.73 11.03
C LYS A 28 15.62 -10.94 10.36
N ASN A 29 15.10 -12.14 10.64
CA ASN A 29 15.72 -13.40 10.25
C ASN A 29 15.11 -14.00 8.97
N GLY A 30 13.95 -13.49 8.54
CA GLY A 30 13.12 -14.13 7.52
C GLY A 30 12.33 -15.31 8.08
N LEU A 31 11.46 -15.86 7.27
CA LEU A 31 10.68 -17.06 7.57
C LEU A 31 10.66 -17.96 6.33
N GLU A 32 11.00 -19.23 6.50
CA GLU A 32 10.90 -20.23 5.45
C GLU A 32 9.42 -20.60 5.22
N ILE A 33 8.97 -20.43 3.99
CA ILE A 33 7.62 -20.88 3.58
C ILE A 33 7.75 -22.28 3.01
N LYS A 34 7.31 -23.28 3.78
CA LYS A 34 7.36 -24.68 3.38
C LYS A 34 6.17 -25.04 2.49
N LYS A 35 6.27 -26.15 1.75
CA LYS A 35 5.22 -26.61 0.83
C LYS A 35 3.88 -26.93 1.49
N GLU A 36 3.90 -27.30 2.78
CA GLU A 36 2.72 -27.56 3.59
C GLU A 36 2.00 -26.28 4.05
N HIS A 37 2.63 -25.10 3.92
CA HIS A 37 1.98 -23.84 4.26
C HIS A 37 1.11 -23.37 3.08
N GLU A 38 -0.14 -23.06 3.33
CA GLU A 38 -1.06 -22.54 2.34
C GLU A 38 -0.56 -21.18 1.79
N ASP A 39 -0.07 -20.34 2.71
CA ASP A 39 0.46 -19.00 2.40
C ASP A 39 1.43 -18.50 3.49
N VAL A 40 1.94 -17.27 3.31
CA VAL A 40 2.83 -16.61 4.27
C VAL A 40 2.16 -16.40 5.64
N HIS A 41 0.87 -16.14 5.68
CA HIS A 41 0.15 -15.92 6.93
C HIS A 41 0.09 -17.21 7.75
N THR A 42 -0.17 -18.35 7.09
CA THR A 42 -0.12 -19.67 7.73
C THR A 42 1.27 -19.96 8.29
N ALA A 43 2.33 -19.63 7.55
CA ALA A 43 3.69 -19.80 8.02
C ALA A 43 3.98 -18.96 9.28
N ILE A 44 3.56 -17.68 9.27
CA ILE A 44 3.71 -16.79 10.44
C ILE A 44 2.92 -17.29 11.64
N GLU A 45 1.67 -17.69 11.44
CA GLU A 45 0.81 -18.23 12.51
C GLU A 45 1.42 -19.49 13.13
N ASN A 46 1.89 -20.43 12.32
CA ASN A 46 2.54 -21.64 12.79
C ASN A 46 3.82 -21.33 13.60
N TYR A 47 4.65 -20.42 13.12
CA TYR A 47 5.82 -19.96 13.87
C TYR A 47 5.46 -19.37 15.24
N LEU A 48 4.43 -18.51 15.28
CA LEU A 48 3.97 -17.91 16.54
C LEU A 48 3.40 -18.96 17.50
N ILE A 49 2.67 -19.95 16.99
CA ILE A 49 2.13 -21.06 17.80
C ILE A 49 3.25 -21.93 18.33
N GLU A 50 4.24 -22.28 17.51
CA GLU A 50 5.38 -23.09 17.92
C GLU A 50 6.17 -22.39 19.04
N LYS A 51 6.36 -21.07 18.92
CA LYS A 51 7.15 -20.28 19.85
C LYS A 51 6.41 -19.89 21.13
N LEU A 52 5.13 -19.54 21.03
CA LEU A 52 4.33 -18.92 22.10
C LEU A 52 3.11 -19.74 22.53
N GLY A 53 2.90 -20.91 21.92
CA GLY A 53 1.75 -21.77 22.25
C GLY A 53 0.40 -21.08 21.97
N ASP A 54 -0.49 -21.15 22.93
CA ASP A 54 -1.85 -20.57 22.81
C ASP A 54 -1.86 -19.05 22.62
N LEU A 55 -0.84 -18.36 23.11
CA LEU A 55 -0.68 -16.93 22.86
C LEU A 55 -0.50 -16.65 21.36
N GLY A 56 0.28 -17.48 20.66
CA GLY A 56 0.47 -17.37 19.21
C GLY A 56 -0.86 -17.44 18.43
N ARG A 57 -1.82 -18.25 18.88
CA ARG A 57 -3.16 -18.37 18.27
C ARG A 57 -3.99 -17.10 18.40
N LYS A 58 -3.80 -16.32 19.49
CA LYS A 58 -4.57 -15.10 19.73
C LYS A 58 -4.37 -14.03 18.64
N ILE A 59 -3.26 -14.05 17.89
CA ILE A 59 -2.99 -13.06 16.83
C ILE A 59 -4.02 -13.12 15.69
N HIS A 60 -4.68 -14.25 15.48
CA HIS A 60 -5.72 -14.39 14.45
C HIS A 60 -7.10 -13.87 14.89
N THR A 61 -7.28 -13.54 16.17
CA THR A 61 -8.58 -13.14 16.73
C THR A 61 -9.20 -11.96 15.95
N GLY A 62 -10.43 -12.15 15.48
CA GLY A 62 -11.20 -11.13 14.76
C GLY A 62 -10.72 -10.85 13.34
N ARG A 63 -9.82 -11.67 12.78
CA ARG A 63 -9.35 -11.56 11.39
C ARG A 63 -9.88 -12.69 10.52
N SER A 64 -9.85 -12.43 9.23
CA SER A 64 -9.98 -13.43 8.17
C SER A 64 -8.79 -13.30 7.22
N ARG A 65 -8.48 -14.38 6.50
CA ARG A 65 -7.51 -14.32 5.41
C ARG A 65 -7.89 -13.25 4.37
N ASN A 66 -9.19 -12.99 4.20
CA ASN A 66 -9.67 -11.97 3.27
C ASN A 66 -9.17 -10.56 3.59
N ASP A 67 -9.32 -10.09 4.83
CA ASP A 67 -8.88 -8.75 5.22
C ASP A 67 -7.36 -8.66 5.44
N GLN A 68 -6.71 -9.78 5.78
CA GLN A 68 -5.25 -9.86 5.83
C GLN A 68 -4.60 -9.66 4.46
N VAL A 69 -5.04 -10.42 3.45
CA VAL A 69 -4.52 -10.28 2.07
C VAL A 69 -4.77 -8.87 1.54
N MET A 70 -5.94 -8.30 1.84
CA MET A 70 -6.27 -6.95 1.38
C MET A 70 -5.35 -5.88 1.98
N VAL A 71 -5.03 -5.96 3.28
CA VAL A 71 -4.13 -4.98 3.89
C VAL A 71 -2.72 -5.07 3.31
N ASP A 72 -2.23 -6.29 3.05
CA ASP A 72 -0.90 -6.48 2.46
C ASP A 72 -0.82 -5.88 1.07
N VAL A 73 -1.81 -6.17 0.20
CA VAL A 73 -1.88 -5.62 -1.15
C VAL A 73 -1.99 -4.09 -1.12
N GLN A 74 -2.81 -3.53 -0.21
CA GLN A 74 -2.96 -2.08 -0.11
C GLN A 74 -1.70 -1.38 0.40
N LEU A 75 -1.00 -1.96 1.38
CA LEU A 75 0.28 -1.42 1.85
C LEU A 75 1.36 -1.49 0.76
N TRP A 76 1.46 -2.63 0.07
CA TRP A 76 2.37 -2.80 -1.06
C TRP A 76 2.06 -1.82 -2.20
N ALA A 77 0.79 -1.69 -2.58
CA ALA A 77 0.36 -0.77 -3.64
C ALA A 77 0.66 0.67 -3.27
N ARG A 78 0.38 1.08 -2.02
CA ARG A 78 0.68 2.42 -1.51
C ARG A 78 2.16 2.77 -1.66
N ASP A 79 3.04 1.85 -1.25
CA ASP A 79 4.49 2.07 -1.33
C ASP A 79 4.98 2.15 -2.78
N ASN A 80 4.41 1.34 -3.68
CA ASN A 80 4.80 1.36 -5.09
C ASN A 80 4.22 2.58 -5.84
N ILE A 81 3.00 3.02 -5.53
CA ILE A 81 2.45 4.26 -6.08
C ILE A 81 3.35 5.45 -5.72
N LEU A 82 3.80 5.55 -4.46
CA LEU A 82 4.72 6.63 -4.04
C LEU A 82 6.07 6.57 -4.75
N LYS A 83 6.61 5.37 -5.01
CA LYS A 83 7.84 5.20 -5.78
C LYS A 83 7.66 5.66 -7.23
N ILE A 84 6.56 5.22 -7.89
CA ILE A 84 6.26 5.61 -9.28
C ILE A 84 6.04 7.11 -9.36
N TYR A 85 5.29 7.70 -8.43
CA TYR A 85 5.07 9.14 -8.35
C TYR A 85 6.40 9.90 -8.27
N THR A 86 7.30 9.48 -7.38
CA THR A 86 8.63 10.08 -7.23
C THR A 86 9.46 9.99 -8.53
N LEU A 87 9.39 8.85 -9.22
CA LEU A 87 10.08 8.67 -10.50
C LEU A 87 9.47 9.55 -11.60
N GLY A 88 8.15 9.73 -11.63
CA GLY A 88 7.47 10.63 -12.56
C GLY A 88 7.87 12.09 -12.35
N VAL A 89 7.95 12.55 -11.10
CA VAL A 89 8.46 13.92 -10.79
C VAL A 89 9.88 14.09 -11.29
N ARG A 90 10.77 13.14 -11.01
CA ARG A 90 12.17 13.17 -11.48
C ARG A 90 12.27 13.17 -13.01
N LEU A 91 11.37 12.43 -13.69
CA LEU A 91 11.32 12.44 -15.15
C LEU A 91 10.94 13.83 -15.68
N ALA A 92 9.91 14.46 -15.13
CA ALA A 92 9.50 15.81 -15.51
C ALA A 92 10.62 16.84 -15.28
N GLU A 93 11.29 16.77 -14.12
CA GLU A 93 12.45 17.61 -13.80
C GLU A 93 13.58 17.40 -14.83
N ARG A 94 13.89 16.14 -15.17
CA ARG A 94 14.98 15.83 -16.11
C ARG A 94 14.67 16.28 -17.55
N ILE A 95 13.41 16.16 -17.99
CA ILE A 95 12.96 16.69 -19.28
C ILE A 95 13.11 18.22 -19.31
N ASN A 96 12.73 18.90 -18.23
CA ASN A 96 12.85 20.35 -18.10
C ASN A 96 14.32 20.79 -18.16
N ASP A 97 15.20 20.14 -17.39
CA ASP A 97 16.64 20.47 -17.38
C ASP A 97 17.28 20.22 -18.73
N PHE A 98 16.99 19.08 -19.37
CA PHE A 98 17.46 18.77 -20.71
C PHE A 98 17.07 19.85 -21.72
N SER A 99 15.83 20.34 -21.66
CA SER A 99 15.37 21.41 -22.57
C SER A 99 16.04 22.73 -22.34
N LYS A 100 16.42 23.06 -21.08
CA LYS A 100 17.16 24.27 -20.72
C LYS A 100 18.64 24.20 -21.13
N GLU A 101 19.26 23.03 -20.95
CA GLU A 101 20.64 22.77 -21.32
C GLU A 101 20.84 22.77 -22.85
N ASN A 102 19.79 22.47 -23.61
CA ASN A 102 19.83 22.33 -25.08
C ASN A 102 18.81 23.24 -25.78
N PRO A 103 18.88 24.56 -25.64
CA PRO A 103 17.92 25.45 -26.29
C PRO A 103 18.05 25.37 -27.81
N ALA A 104 16.98 24.99 -28.49
CA ALA A 104 16.95 24.86 -29.93
C ALA A 104 15.62 25.32 -30.54
N LEU A 105 15.69 26.05 -31.64
CA LEU A 105 14.56 26.29 -32.49
C LEU A 105 14.35 25.09 -33.42
N MET A 106 13.12 24.71 -33.65
CA MET A 106 12.74 23.57 -34.45
C MET A 106 11.64 23.95 -35.46
N PRO A 107 11.64 23.39 -36.66
CA PRO A 107 10.50 23.55 -37.55
C PRO A 107 9.31 22.76 -37.01
N GLY A 108 8.16 23.43 -36.85
CA GLY A 108 6.90 22.76 -36.59
C GLY A 108 6.30 22.20 -37.88
N TYR A 109 5.56 21.09 -37.75
CA TYR A 109 4.85 20.46 -38.86
C TYR A 109 3.42 20.19 -38.47
N THR A 110 2.49 20.39 -39.41
CA THR A 110 1.11 19.93 -39.30
C THR A 110 0.72 19.22 -40.60
N HIS A 111 0.04 18.09 -40.48
CA HIS A 111 -0.34 17.27 -41.65
C HIS A 111 0.87 16.99 -42.61
N MET A 112 2.04 16.74 -42.07
CA MET A 112 3.30 16.52 -42.80
C MET A 112 3.80 17.75 -43.62
N GLN A 113 3.21 18.92 -43.43
CA GLN A 113 3.60 20.19 -44.04
C GLN A 113 4.33 21.07 -43.03
N ARG A 114 5.30 21.88 -43.51
CA ARG A 114 5.94 22.90 -42.68
C ARG A 114 4.91 23.90 -42.17
N ALA A 115 4.99 24.20 -40.89
CA ALA A 115 4.09 25.12 -40.21
C ALA A 115 4.86 26.18 -39.44
N MET A 116 4.47 26.50 -38.23
CA MET A 116 5.10 27.52 -37.39
C MET A 116 6.47 27.06 -36.86
N ILE A 117 7.32 28.04 -36.50
CA ILE A 117 8.54 27.72 -35.75
C ILE A 117 8.14 27.26 -34.35
N SER A 118 8.79 26.19 -33.91
CA SER A 118 8.67 25.63 -32.59
C SER A 118 10.02 25.66 -31.85
N SER A 119 10.07 25.08 -30.67
CA SER A 119 11.30 24.94 -29.91
C SER A 119 11.35 23.62 -29.14
N LEU A 120 12.54 23.21 -28.74
CA LEU A 120 12.70 22.04 -27.86
C LEU A 120 12.00 22.28 -26.52
N GLN A 121 11.99 23.51 -26.01
CA GLN A 121 11.30 23.86 -24.77
C GLN A 121 9.79 23.66 -24.88
N LEU A 122 9.18 24.06 -26.00
CA LEU A 122 7.73 23.85 -26.22
C LEU A 122 7.39 22.36 -26.33
N LEU A 123 8.23 21.57 -27.02
CA LEU A 123 8.06 20.13 -27.11
C LEU A 123 8.24 19.46 -25.75
N ALA A 124 9.28 19.81 -25.00
CA ALA A 124 9.53 19.30 -23.65
C ALA A 124 8.37 19.64 -22.70
N GLY A 125 7.85 20.87 -22.78
CA GLY A 125 6.70 21.31 -21.99
C GLY A 125 5.48 20.41 -22.19
N SER A 126 5.18 20.00 -23.44
CA SER A 126 4.06 19.11 -23.72
C SER A 126 4.21 17.72 -23.08
N TYR A 127 5.43 17.16 -23.03
CA TYR A 127 5.69 15.89 -22.32
C TYR A 127 5.60 16.07 -20.82
N ILE A 128 6.08 17.19 -20.27
CA ILE A 128 5.96 17.49 -18.84
C ILE A 128 4.51 17.59 -18.41
N GLU A 129 3.66 18.30 -19.18
CA GLU A 129 2.22 18.37 -18.91
C GLU A 129 1.57 16.99 -18.91
N SER A 130 1.88 16.13 -19.88
CA SER A 130 1.40 14.76 -19.93
C SER A 130 1.80 13.94 -18.70
N VAL A 131 3.07 14.07 -18.25
CA VAL A 131 3.53 13.39 -17.01
C VAL A 131 2.78 13.91 -15.79
N ILE A 132 2.50 15.22 -15.71
CA ILE A 132 1.74 15.81 -14.61
C ILE A 132 0.33 15.25 -14.57
N ASP A 133 -0.35 15.13 -15.70
CA ASP A 133 -1.68 14.53 -15.80
C ASP A 133 -1.68 13.08 -15.30
N ASP A 134 -0.69 12.28 -15.68
CA ASP A 134 -0.51 10.91 -15.19
C ASP A 134 -0.26 10.86 -13.67
N LEU A 135 0.49 11.80 -13.12
CA LEU A 135 0.72 11.91 -11.67
C LEU A 135 -0.55 12.25 -10.90
N LEU A 136 -1.47 13.05 -11.44
CA LEU A 136 -2.78 13.31 -10.85
C LEU A 136 -3.64 12.05 -10.78
N LEU A 137 -3.56 11.18 -11.79
CA LEU A 137 -4.23 9.86 -11.76
C LEU A 137 -3.64 8.96 -10.67
N LEU A 138 -2.31 8.96 -10.50
CA LEU A 138 -1.64 8.21 -9.43
C LEU A 138 -2.01 8.72 -8.03
N GLU A 139 -2.13 10.05 -7.85
CA GLU A 139 -2.61 10.63 -6.60
C GLU A 139 -4.03 10.13 -6.27
N THR A 140 -4.91 10.15 -7.26
CA THR A 140 -6.28 9.61 -7.10
C THR A 140 -6.25 8.12 -6.74
N ALA A 141 -5.42 7.32 -7.41
CA ALA A 141 -5.25 5.91 -7.10
C ALA A 141 -4.75 5.69 -5.67
N PHE A 142 -3.79 6.51 -5.22
CA PHE A 142 -3.31 6.50 -3.82
C PHE A 142 -4.45 6.75 -2.83
N GLN A 143 -5.26 7.79 -3.04
CA GLN A 143 -6.39 8.13 -2.17
C GLN A 143 -7.42 7.01 -2.10
N ILE A 144 -7.71 6.37 -3.22
CA ILE A 144 -8.61 5.22 -3.29
C ILE A 144 -8.03 4.04 -2.52
N ASN A 145 -6.74 3.75 -2.68
CA ASN A 145 -6.08 2.61 -2.04
C ASN A 145 -5.84 2.82 -0.53
N ASN A 146 -5.64 4.07 -0.09
CA ASN A 146 -5.21 4.39 1.28
C ASN A 146 -6.37 4.33 2.30
N ARG A 147 -7.05 3.17 2.40
CA ARG A 147 -8.16 2.91 3.31
C ARG A 147 -7.99 1.56 4.02
N ASN A 148 -8.17 1.54 5.35
CA ASN A 148 -7.99 0.36 6.18
C ASN A 148 -9.02 -0.75 5.87
N PRO A 149 -8.62 -1.95 5.45
CA PRO A 149 -9.51 -3.09 5.26
C PRO A 149 -9.67 -3.93 6.53
N LEU A 150 -8.71 -3.89 7.48
CA LEU A 150 -8.70 -4.73 8.66
C LEU A 150 -9.94 -4.51 9.54
N GLY A 151 -10.37 -5.57 10.18
CA GLY A 151 -11.60 -5.63 10.96
C GLY A 151 -12.85 -5.83 10.10
N SER A 152 -12.69 -6.00 8.78
CA SER A 152 -13.80 -6.46 7.91
C SER A 152 -14.08 -7.94 8.07
N ALA A 153 -13.13 -8.70 8.61
CA ALA A 153 -13.15 -10.14 8.73
C ALA A 153 -13.53 -10.80 7.39
N ALA A 154 -14.46 -11.73 7.37
CA ALA A 154 -14.93 -12.39 6.15
C ALA A 154 -15.86 -11.50 5.28
N GLY A 155 -16.06 -10.22 5.62
CA GLY A 155 -16.81 -9.26 4.81
C GLY A 155 -17.96 -8.54 5.52
N TYR A 156 -18.22 -8.86 6.79
CA TYR A 156 -19.32 -8.26 7.54
C TYR A 156 -18.88 -7.61 8.85
N GLY A 157 -17.58 -7.58 9.11
CA GLY A 157 -17.00 -7.12 10.37
C GLY A 157 -16.95 -8.22 11.43
N SER A 158 -16.63 -7.82 12.66
CA SER A 158 -16.53 -8.71 13.82
C SER A 158 -17.34 -8.14 14.97
N SER A 159 -17.98 -9.02 15.76
CA SER A 159 -18.66 -8.65 17.01
C SER A 159 -17.71 -8.41 18.19
N LEU A 160 -16.40 -8.56 17.99
CA LEU A 160 -15.40 -8.48 19.07
C LEU A 160 -15.05 -7.05 19.49
N GLY A 161 -15.71 -6.02 18.95
CA GLY A 161 -15.46 -4.63 19.33
C GLY A 161 -14.05 -4.11 19.02
N LEU A 162 -13.42 -4.63 17.95
CA LEU A 162 -12.09 -4.18 17.53
C LEU A 162 -12.13 -2.74 17.05
N ASP A 163 -11.24 -1.91 17.60
CA ASP A 163 -11.10 -0.51 17.23
C ASP A 163 -10.43 -0.36 15.85
N ARG A 164 -11.26 -0.27 14.80
CA ARG A 164 -10.80 -0.14 13.42
C ARG A 164 -10.20 1.24 13.14
N ASP A 165 -10.68 2.29 13.80
CA ASP A 165 -10.15 3.65 13.63
C ASP A 165 -8.72 3.70 14.17
N TYR A 166 -8.49 3.12 15.34
CA TYR A 166 -7.13 2.98 15.89
C TYR A 166 -6.21 2.16 14.96
N THR A 167 -6.73 1.08 14.36
CA THR A 167 -5.95 0.29 13.37
C THR A 167 -5.60 1.13 12.15
N ALA A 168 -6.54 1.93 11.65
CA ALA A 168 -6.31 2.83 10.52
C ALA A 168 -5.24 3.89 10.85
N GLU A 169 -5.29 4.48 12.04
CA GLU A 169 -4.30 5.44 12.53
C GLU A 169 -2.89 4.82 12.61
N LEU A 170 -2.75 3.65 13.23
CA LEU A 170 -1.47 2.93 13.34
C LEU A 170 -0.82 2.63 11.99
N LEU A 171 -1.64 2.31 10.97
CA LEU A 171 -1.18 2.00 9.63
C LEU A 171 -1.16 3.22 8.69
N LYS A 172 -1.52 4.41 9.22
CA LYS A 172 -1.59 5.67 8.47
C LYS A 172 -2.52 5.60 7.25
N PHE A 173 -3.65 4.93 7.41
CA PHE A 173 -4.73 4.94 6.43
C PHE A 173 -5.67 6.13 6.66
N ASN A 174 -6.30 6.63 5.58
CA ASN A 174 -7.30 7.70 5.61
C ASN A 174 -8.70 7.20 6.01
N GLY A 175 -8.80 6.39 7.08
CA GLY A 175 -10.05 5.82 7.56
C GLY A 175 -10.30 4.40 7.06
N ASN A 176 -11.50 3.89 7.33
CA ASN A 176 -11.86 2.50 7.12
C ASN A 176 -12.61 2.27 5.79
N ARG A 177 -12.47 1.07 5.23
CA ARG A 177 -13.33 0.56 4.16
C ARG A 177 -14.58 -0.11 4.74
N ASN A 178 -15.67 -0.03 3.98
CA ASN A 178 -16.85 -0.84 4.25
C ASN A 178 -16.49 -2.34 4.15
N PRO A 179 -16.89 -3.19 5.11
CA PRO A 179 -16.53 -4.61 5.11
C PRO A 179 -16.97 -5.37 3.86
N ILE A 180 -18.18 -5.11 3.35
CA ILE A 180 -18.67 -5.74 2.12
C ILE A 180 -17.84 -5.30 0.91
N TYR A 181 -17.43 -4.02 0.86
CA TYR A 181 -16.54 -3.52 -0.19
C TYR A 181 -15.19 -4.24 -0.19
N VAL A 182 -14.61 -4.48 0.99
CA VAL A 182 -13.35 -5.25 1.12
C VAL A 182 -13.52 -6.64 0.54
N GLN A 183 -14.60 -7.33 0.89
CA GLN A 183 -14.86 -8.69 0.42
C GLN A 183 -15.12 -8.76 -1.09
N SER A 184 -15.85 -7.82 -1.66
CA SER A 184 -16.19 -7.80 -3.09
C SER A 184 -15.02 -7.37 -3.99
N ARG A 185 -13.99 -6.74 -3.41
CA ARG A 185 -12.75 -6.32 -4.11
C ARG A 185 -12.97 -5.58 -5.43
N PRO A 186 -13.88 -4.59 -5.50
CA PRO A 186 -14.29 -3.99 -6.79
C PRO A 186 -13.20 -3.09 -7.41
N LYS A 187 -12.13 -2.78 -6.67
CA LYS A 187 -11.03 -1.90 -7.05
C LYS A 187 -9.68 -2.47 -6.57
N LEU A 188 -9.35 -3.64 -7.04
CA LEU A 188 -8.01 -4.23 -6.92
C LEU A 188 -7.20 -3.97 -8.17
#